data_76e851034bd004a67ccd71db5f7b5f8e
#
_entry.id   76e851034bd004a67ccd71db5f7b5f8e
#
_cell.length_a   1.000
_cell.length_b   1.000
_cell.length_c   1.000
_cell.angle_alpha   90.00
_cell.angle_beta   90.00
_cell.angle_gamma   90.00
#
_symmetry.space_group_name_H-M   'P 1'
#
loop_
_entity.id
_entity.type
_entity.pdbx_description
1 polymer ?
#
loop_
_entity_poly.entity_id
_entity_poly.type
_entity_poly.pdbx_seq_one_letter_code
_entity_poly.pdbx_strand_id
1 'polypeptide(L)'
;MRGLDGKTFIVAGGATGIGAGTAERLAGEGASVTVGDINITGAKATVERITTAGGRAIAVEFDLADEQSIQNLVDRTIDALGPIHGLHNVGADLSENNLGRDTTVLDTDLDVWHRTLDVNLLGYVRTTRAVLPHLLKQGAGSIVNTSSGGSLGTDPMHVAYNATKAAVNQLTRHVANNWGAKGIRCNAVMPGLVMGETQERQNDQQLQQMFLIAAKTTRLGRPADLAAVIAFLLSDDAEWINGQVWYIGGASHMRQ
;
A
#
# COMPACT_ATOMS: atom_id res chain seq x y z
N MET A 1 14.96 8.81 -9.15
CA MET A 1 14.04 9.83 -8.54
C MET A 1 14.77 10.58 -7.45
N ARG A 2 14.58 11.91 -7.35
CA ARG A 2 15.25 12.71 -6.30
C ARG A 2 14.79 12.28 -4.90
N GLY A 3 15.70 12.25 -3.93
CA GLY A 3 15.38 12.07 -2.52
C GLY A 3 14.95 10.67 -2.11
N LEU A 4 15.24 9.63 -2.89
CA LEU A 4 15.07 8.23 -2.47
C LEU A 4 16.38 7.59 -2.04
N ASP A 5 17.48 7.92 -2.72
CA ASP A 5 18.81 7.38 -2.44
C ASP A 5 19.24 7.67 -1.00
N GLY A 6 19.72 6.66 -0.29
CA GLY A 6 20.16 6.72 1.11
C GLY A 6 19.02 6.88 2.14
N LYS A 7 17.76 6.99 1.74
CA LYS A 7 16.61 7.09 2.66
C LYS A 7 16.04 5.72 3.00
N THR A 8 15.34 5.63 4.13
CA THR A 8 14.72 4.40 4.63
C THR A 8 13.20 4.47 4.54
N PHE A 9 12.59 3.45 3.96
CA PHE A 9 11.14 3.33 3.81
C PHE A 9 10.61 2.02 4.40
N ILE A 10 9.43 2.07 4.99
CA ILE A 10 8.67 0.88 5.40
C ILE A 10 7.60 0.61 4.33
N VAL A 11 7.55 -0.63 3.85
CA VAL A 11 6.44 -1.16 3.04
C VAL A 11 5.65 -2.13 3.90
N ALA A 12 4.50 -1.71 4.36
CA ALA A 12 3.59 -2.43 5.24
C ALA A 12 2.59 -3.26 4.40
N GLY A 13 2.93 -4.54 4.15
CA GLY A 13 2.29 -5.45 3.22
C GLY A 13 3.18 -5.73 1.98
N GLY A 14 4.46 -6.02 2.20
CA GLY A 14 5.48 -6.09 1.16
C GLY A 14 5.82 -7.48 0.65
N ALA A 15 5.11 -8.54 1.06
CA ALA A 15 5.43 -9.91 0.66
C ALA A 15 5.13 -10.21 -0.82
N THR A 16 4.09 -9.60 -1.38
CA THR A 16 3.61 -9.90 -2.73
C THR A 16 3.06 -8.67 -3.46
N GLY A 17 2.75 -8.81 -4.73
CA GLY A 17 1.97 -7.86 -5.53
C GLY A 17 2.53 -6.43 -5.52
N ILE A 18 1.65 -5.45 -5.30
CA ILE A 18 2.01 -4.02 -5.31
C ILE A 18 3.07 -3.70 -4.26
N GLY A 19 2.97 -4.31 -3.07
CA GLY A 19 3.93 -4.10 -1.98
C GLY A 19 5.33 -4.57 -2.34
N ALA A 20 5.46 -5.80 -2.84
CA ALA A 20 6.74 -6.34 -3.29
C ALA A 20 7.34 -5.49 -4.42
N GLY A 21 6.54 -5.16 -5.44
CA GLY A 21 6.98 -4.29 -6.53
C GLY A 21 7.41 -2.90 -6.06
N THR A 22 6.73 -2.34 -5.04
CA THR A 22 7.13 -1.06 -4.43
C THR A 22 8.47 -1.18 -3.69
N ALA A 23 8.66 -2.25 -2.91
CA ALA A 23 9.89 -2.48 -2.18
C ALA A 23 11.08 -2.63 -3.14
N GLU A 24 10.92 -3.43 -4.19
CA GLU A 24 11.93 -3.60 -5.24
C GLU A 24 12.23 -2.28 -5.96
N ARG A 25 11.22 -1.51 -6.31
CA ARG A 25 11.41 -0.22 -6.97
C ARG A 25 12.15 0.78 -6.08
N LEU A 26 11.77 0.94 -4.82
CA LEU A 26 12.44 1.83 -3.89
C LEU A 26 13.91 1.45 -3.70
N ALA A 27 14.19 0.15 -3.52
CA ALA A 27 15.55 -0.34 -3.39
C ALA A 27 16.37 -0.10 -4.68
N GLY A 28 15.77 -0.26 -5.86
CA GLY A 28 16.39 0.05 -7.15
C GLY A 28 16.69 1.54 -7.36
N GLU A 29 16.03 2.43 -6.60
CA GLU A 29 16.33 3.87 -6.57
C GLU A 29 17.35 4.24 -5.45
N GLY A 30 18.00 3.25 -4.82
CA GLY A 30 19.02 3.45 -3.78
C GLY A 30 18.49 3.56 -2.34
N ALA A 31 17.19 3.36 -2.13
CA ALA A 31 16.62 3.38 -0.79
C ALA A 31 16.90 2.10 -0.01
N SER A 32 16.92 2.20 1.33
CA SER A 32 16.86 1.06 2.25
C SER A 32 15.41 0.74 2.57
N VAL A 33 14.99 -0.52 2.53
CA VAL A 33 13.58 -0.88 2.64
C VAL A 33 13.34 -1.93 3.72
N THR A 34 12.39 -1.65 4.61
CA THR A 34 11.79 -2.68 5.47
C THR A 34 10.56 -3.25 4.77
N VAL A 35 10.61 -4.54 4.48
CA VAL A 35 9.50 -5.32 3.93
C VAL A 35 8.76 -5.96 5.09
N GLY A 36 7.69 -5.33 5.55
CA GLY A 36 6.82 -5.84 6.62
C GLY A 36 5.65 -6.62 6.04
N ASP A 37 5.38 -7.82 6.57
CA ASP A 37 4.22 -8.61 6.17
C ASP A 37 3.92 -9.71 7.21
N ILE A 38 2.64 -10.11 7.31
CA ILE A 38 2.24 -11.29 8.11
C ILE A 38 2.79 -12.59 7.48
N ASN A 39 2.97 -12.60 6.16
CA ASN A 39 3.64 -13.66 5.41
C ASN A 39 5.16 -13.41 5.39
N ILE A 40 5.82 -13.73 6.49
CA ILE A 40 7.29 -13.56 6.61
C ILE A 40 8.09 -14.29 5.53
N THR A 41 7.60 -15.44 5.05
CA THR A 41 8.26 -16.20 3.98
C THR A 41 8.25 -15.41 2.67
N GLY A 42 7.11 -14.83 2.30
CA GLY A 42 7.00 -13.95 1.14
C GLY A 42 7.82 -12.66 1.28
N ALA A 43 7.83 -12.06 2.49
CA ALA A 43 8.65 -10.89 2.77
C ALA A 43 10.16 -11.19 2.60
N LYS A 44 10.64 -12.34 3.09
CA LYS A 44 12.01 -12.79 2.90
C LYS A 44 12.36 -13.02 1.42
N ALA A 45 11.45 -13.60 0.64
CA ALA A 45 11.64 -13.78 -0.80
C ALA A 45 11.75 -12.44 -1.54
N THR A 46 10.95 -11.43 -1.16
CA THR A 46 11.08 -10.07 -1.69
C THR A 46 12.43 -9.45 -1.33
N VAL A 47 12.88 -9.59 -0.08
CA VAL A 47 14.20 -9.09 0.37
C VAL A 47 15.33 -9.78 -0.38
N GLU A 48 15.23 -11.09 -0.64
CA GLU A 48 16.22 -11.84 -1.41
C GLU A 48 16.36 -11.30 -2.85
N ARG A 49 15.24 -11.01 -3.52
CA ARG A 49 15.27 -10.38 -4.85
C ARG A 49 15.95 -8.99 -4.82
N ILE A 50 15.63 -8.18 -3.80
CA ILE A 50 16.24 -6.86 -3.60
C ILE A 50 17.75 -6.97 -3.38
N THR A 51 18.18 -7.84 -2.48
CA THR A 51 19.61 -7.98 -2.13
C THR A 51 20.43 -8.60 -3.25
N THR A 52 19.86 -9.56 -3.98
CA THR A 52 20.47 -10.13 -5.19
C THR A 52 20.68 -9.07 -6.28
N ALA A 53 19.77 -8.09 -6.38
CA ALA A 53 19.91 -6.94 -7.28
C ALA A 53 20.84 -5.83 -6.75
N GLY A 54 21.49 -6.04 -5.57
CA GLY A 54 22.42 -5.08 -4.96
C GLY A 54 21.75 -4.02 -4.07
N GLY A 55 20.45 -4.10 -3.84
CA GLY A 55 19.72 -3.21 -2.95
C GLY A 55 19.86 -3.58 -1.48
N ARG A 56 19.35 -2.73 -0.58
CA ARG A 56 19.37 -2.92 0.88
C ARG A 56 17.97 -3.07 1.43
N ALA A 57 17.65 -4.23 2.02
CA ALA A 57 16.35 -4.47 2.64
C ALA A 57 16.43 -5.43 3.82
N ILE A 58 15.42 -5.37 4.71
CA ILE A 58 15.16 -6.36 5.76
C ILE A 58 13.70 -6.82 5.70
N ALA A 59 13.46 -8.08 6.12
CA ALA A 59 12.12 -8.62 6.30
C ALA A 59 11.75 -8.60 7.78
N VAL A 60 10.54 -8.14 8.10
CA VAL A 60 10.00 -8.14 9.46
C VAL A 60 8.59 -8.71 9.42
N GLU A 61 8.34 -9.75 10.23
CA GLU A 61 6.99 -10.26 10.44
C GLU A 61 6.18 -9.26 11.24
N PHE A 62 4.98 -8.90 10.73
CA PHE A 62 4.09 -8.00 11.45
C PHE A 62 2.62 -8.20 11.04
N ASP A 63 1.72 -7.93 11.98
CA ASP A 63 0.27 -7.94 11.75
C ASP A 63 -0.28 -6.52 11.89
N LEU A 64 -1.04 -6.07 10.89
CA LEU A 64 -1.76 -4.78 10.90
C LEU A 64 -2.80 -4.67 12.03
N ALA A 65 -3.28 -5.80 12.55
CA ALA A 65 -4.24 -5.84 13.65
C ALA A 65 -3.56 -5.77 15.04
N ASP A 66 -2.23 -5.87 15.12
CA ASP A 66 -1.48 -5.93 16.39
C ASP A 66 -0.56 -4.70 16.57
N GLU A 67 -0.88 -3.85 17.54
CA GLU A 67 -0.10 -2.63 17.85
C GLU A 67 1.34 -2.95 18.27
N GLN A 68 1.57 -4.04 19.03
CA GLN A 68 2.90 -4.42 19.48
C GLN A 68 3.75 -4.91 18.28
N SER A 69 3.15 -5.65 17.39
CA SER A 69 3.78 -6.11 16.15
C SER A 69 4.18 -4.92 15.25
N ILE A 70 3.34 -3.91 15.16
CA ILE A 70 3.62 -2.66 14.42
C ILE A 70 4.77 -1.88 15.10
N GLN A 71 4.79 -1.78 16.42
CA GLN A 71 5.89 -1.12 17.13
C GLN A 71 7.21 -1.86 16.86
N ASN A 72 7.22 -3.19 16.92
CA ASN A 72 8.38 -3.98 16.59
C ASN A 72 8.86 -3.75 15.13
N LEU A 73 7.95 -3.60 14.16
CA LEU A 73 8.30 -3.24 12.77
C LEU A 73 9.08 -1.92 12.72
N VAL A 74 8.62 -0.90 13.43
CA VAL A 74 9.25 0.43 13.50
C VAL A 74 10.63 0.33 14.15
N ASP A 75 10.73 -0.31 15.32
CA ASP A 75 11.98 -0.43 16.09
C ASP A 75 13.03 -1.19 15.28
N ARG A 76 12.67 -2.34 14.69
CA ARG A 76 13.55 -3.13 13.83
C ARG A 76 14.03 -2.37 12.60
N THR A 77 13.17 -1.50 12.04
CA THR A 77 13.56 -0.63 10.92
C THR A 77 14.64 0.37 11.35
N ILE A 78 14.42 1.05 12.47
CA ILE A 78 15.37 2.06 12.99
C ILE A 78 16.71 1.43 13.34
N ASP A 79 16.68 0.29 14.02
CA ASP A 79 17.89 -0.43 14.46
C ASP A 79 18.75 -0.90 13.28
N ALA A 80 18.12 -1.42 12.24
CA ALA A 80 18.84 -2.04 11.12
C ALA A 80 19.16 -1.07 9.97
N LEU A 81 18.28 -0.10 9.70
CA LEU A 81 18.36 0.75 8.51
C LEU A 81 18.47 2.24 8.82
N GLY A 82 18.30 2.64 10.08
CA GLY A 82 18.37 4.03 10.50
C GLY A 82 17.02 4.78 10.44
N PRO A 83 17.04 6.12 10.42
CA PRO A 83 15.83 6.93 10.51
C PRO A 83 14.83 6.64 9.40
N ILE A 84 13.53 6.58 9.73
CA ILE A 84 12.46 6.33 8.76
C ILE A 84 12.12 7.64 8.02
N HIS A 85 12.06 7.61 6.71
CA HIS A 85 11.75 8.75 5.84
C HIS A 85 10.37 8.65 5.18
N GLY A 86 9.79 7.45 5.13
CA GLY A 86 8.44 7.28 4.60
C GLY A 86 7.83 5.91 4.85
N LEU A 87 6.54 5.84 4.56
CA LEU A 87 5.69 4.66 4.79
C LEU A 87 4.80 4.43 3.57
N HIS A 88 4.77 3.19 3.09
CA HIS A 88 3.76 2.72 2.16
C HIS A 88 2.85 1.72 2.87
N ASN A 89 1.60 2.09 3.12
CA ASN A 89 0.55 1.21 3.60
C ASN A 89 -0.13 0.51 2.41
N VAL A 90 0.03 -0.81 2.30
CA VAL A 90 -0.53 -1.58 1.17
C VAL A 90 -1.19 -2.88 1.60
N GLY A 91 -0.87 -3.41 2.78
CA GLY A 91 -1.45 -4.64 3.30
C GLY A 91 -2.97 -4.56 3.48
N ALA A 92 -3.64 -5.65 3.17
CA ALA A 92 -5.08 -5.82 3.38
C ALA A 92 -5.39 -7.30 3.56
N ASP A 93 -6.45 -7.63 4.29
CA ASP A 93 -6.95 -8.99 4.36
C ASP A 93 -7.83 -9.28 3.13
N LEU A 94 -7.21 -9.94 2.15
CA LEU A 94 -7.85 -10.36 0.90
C LEU A 94 -8.11 -11.87 0.86
N SER A 95 -8.10 -12.53 2.02
CA SER A 95 -8.32 -13.96 2.13
C SER A 95 -9.75 -14.35 1.74
N GLU A 96 -9.93 -15.60 1.32
CA GLU A 96 -11.23 -16.23 1.07
C GLU A 96 -12.14 -16.14 2.30
N ASN A 97 -11.57 -16.28 3.50
CA ASN A 97 -12.30 -16.24 4.77
C ASN A 97 -12.80 -14.83 5.15
N ASN A 98 -12.27 -13.79 4.51
CA ASN A 98 -12.68 -12.41 4.74
C ASN A 98 -13.26 -11.78 3.47
N LEU A 99 -12.43 -11.44 2.48
CA LEU A 99 -12.90 -10.81 1.24
C LEU A 99 -13.86 -11.73 0.45
N GLY A 100 -13.64 -13.06 0.46
CA GLY A 100 -14.52 -14.02 -0.20
C GLY A 100 -15.92 -14.11 0.40
N ARG A 101 -16.11 -13.64 1.66
CA ARG A 101 -17.40 -13.52 2.34
C ARG A 101 -17.98 -12.09 2.31
N ASP A 102 -17.24 -11.12 1.79
CA ASP A 102 -17.66 -9.72 1.67
C ASP A 102 -18.48 -9.54 0.38
N THR A 103 -19.78 -9.47 0.50
CA THR A 103 -20.72 -9.47 -0.61
C THR A 103 -21.56 -8.19 -0.61
N THR A 104 -22.87 -8.30 -0.38
CA THR A 104 -23.79 -7.15 -0.31
C THR A 104 -24.00 -6.70 1.13
N VAL A 105 -24.63 -5.53 1.32
CA VAL A 105 -24.97 -5.03 2.67
C VAL A 105 -25.96 -5.94 3.42
N LEU A 106 -26.74 -6.74 2.72
CA LEU A 106 -27.69 -7.66 3.31
C LEU A 106 -27.05 -8.98 3.75
N ASP A 107 -26.01 -9.41 3.03
CA ASP A 107 -25.49 -10.77 3.15
C ASP A 107 -24.11 -10.84 3.81
N THR A 108 -23.43 -9.69 3.96
CA THR A 108 -22.11 -9.64 4.62
C THR A 108 -22.26 -9.64 6.13
N ASP A 109 -21.74 -10.68 6.77
CA ASP A 109 -21.74 -10.84 8.22
C ASP A 109 -20.92 -9.73 8.93
N LEU A 110 -21.32 -9.35 10.15
CA LEU A 110 -20.64 -8.32 10.92
C LEU A 110 -19.21 -8.70 11.32
N ASP A 111 -18.88 -9.98 11.46
CA ASP A 111 -17.49 -10.41 11.72
C ASP A 111 -16.55 -10.07 10.55
N VAL A 112 -17.02 -10.17 9.30
CA VAL A 112 -16.30 -9.72 8.10
C VAL A 112 -16.10 -8.21 8.15
N TRP A 113 -17.12 -7.43 8.49
CA TRP A 113 -17.01 -5.99 8.70
C TRP A 113 -15.96 -5.64 9.75
N HIS A 114 -16.02 -6.29 10.92
CA HIS A 114 -15.07 -6.02 12.01
C HIS A 114 -13.63 -6.35 11.59
N ARG A 115 -13.40 -7.50 10.96
CA ARG A 115 -12.07 -7.89 10.49
C ARG A 115 -11.55 -6.95 9.41
N THR A 116 -12.39 -6.59 8.44
CA THR A 116 -12.02 -5.70 7.34
C THR A 116 -11.70 -4.30 7.84
N LEU A 117 -12.50 -3.75 8.77
CA LEU A 117 -12.22 -2.47 9.42
C LEU A 117 -10.92 -2.51 10.23
N ASP A 118 -10.71 -3.56 11.00
CA ASP A 118 -9.55 -3.68 11.89
C ASP A 118 -8.23 -3.76 11.12
N VAL A 119 -8.17 -4.57 10.06
CA VAL A 119 -6.95 -4.72 9.25
C VAL A 119 -6.79 -3.58 8.25
N ASN A 120 -7.81 -3.35 7.39
CA ASN A 120 -7.65 -2.53 6.20
C ASN A 120 -7.76 -1.02 6.48
N LEU A 121 -8.34 -0.62 7.62
CA LEU A 121 -8.45 0.78 8.03
C LEU A 121 -7.67 1.06 9.31
N LEU A 122 -7.99 0.40 10.43
CA LEU A 122 -7.33 0.65 11.70
C LEU A 122 -5.85 0.25 11.65
N GLY A 123 -5.49 -0.77 10.87
CA GLY A 123 -4.09 -1.12 10.58
C GLY A 123 -3.30 0.07 10.00
N TYR A 124 -3.89 0.80 9.03
CA TYR A 124 -3.26 2.01 8.47
C TYR A 124 -3.22 3.17 9.46
N VAL A 125 -4.22 3.27 10.34
CA VAL A 125 -4.18 4.24 11.45
C VAL A 125 -3.05 3.90 12.41
N ARG A 126 -2.90 2.64 12.81
CA ARG A 126 -1.84 2.17 13.74
C ARG A 126 -0.44 2.39 13.16
N THR A 127 -0.19 1.96 11.91
CA THR A 127 1.11 2.16 11.25
C THR A 127 1.46 3.63 11.08
N THR A 128 0.48 4.45 10.69
CA THR A 128 0.66 5.91 10.60
C THR A 128 0.99 6.52 11.96
N ARG A 129 0.27 6.14 13.03
CA ARG A 129 0.54 6.60 14.41
C ARG A 129 1.93 6.21 14.89
N ALA A 130 2.41 5.02 14.55
CA ALA A 130 3.73 4.55 14.94
C ALA A 130 4.86 5.27 14.19
N VAL A 131 4.69 5.56 12.90
CA VAL A 131 5.73 6.16 12.06
C VAL A 131 5.75 7.70 12.14
N LEU A 132 4.58 8.35 12.22
CA LEU A 132 4.44 9.80 12.14
C LEU A 132 5.31 10.59 13.15
N PRO A 133 5.48 10.19 14.43
CA PRO A 133 6.36 10.89 15.36
C PRO A 133 7.82 10.95 14.89
N HIS A 134 8.31 9.89 14.23
CA HIS A 134 9.66 9.83 13.67
C HIS A 134 9.83 10.77 12.49
N LEU A 135 8.85 10.86 11.60
CA LEU A 135 8.84 11.80 10.49
C LEU A 135 8.78 13.25 10.98
N LEU A 136 7.94 13.54 11.96
CA LEU A 136 7.82 14.87 12.56
C LEU A 136 9.11 15.33 13.25
N LYS A 137 9.83 14.43 13.91
CA LYS A 137 11.13 14.72 14.50
C LYS A 137 12.17 15.14 13.48
N GLN A 138 12.07 14.63 12.25
CA GLN A 138 12.96 15.00 11.14
C GLN A 138 12.48 16.26 10.39
N GLY A 139 11.22 16.70 10.62
CA GLY A 139 10.62 17.82 9.91
C GLY A 139 10.30 17.53 8.43
N ALA A 140 10.38 16.27 8.01
CA ALA A 140 10.10 15.83 6.65
C ALA A 140 9.67 14.36 6.62
N GLY A 141 8.78 14.00 5.69
CA GLY A 141 8.40 12.60 5.47
C GLY A 141 7.27 12.44 4.47
N SER A 142 7.14 11.24 3.92
CA SER A 142 6.10 10.94 2.94
C SER A 142 5.39 9.62 3.29
N ILE A 143 4.04 9.65 3.26
CA ILE A 143 3.19 8.48 3.45
C ILE A 143 2.37 8.28 2.18
N VAL A 144 2.33 7.03 1.70
CA VAL A 144 1.43 6.64 0.61
C VAL A 144 0.53 5.52 1.10
N ASN A 145 -0.77 5.71 0.94
CA ASN A 145 -1.79 4.72 1.29
C ASN A 145 -2.34 4.04 0.02
N THR A 146 -2.49 2.73 0.04
CA THR A 146 -3.16 2.01 -1.05
C THR A 146 -4.64 1.87 -0.75
N SER A 147 -5.43 2.63 -1.49
CA SER A 147 -6.89 2.56 -1.55
C SER A 147 -7.32 1.51 -2.59
N SER A 148 -8.43 1.74 -3.28
CA SER A 148 -8.96 0.88 -4.34
C SER A 148 -9.88 1.66 -5.27
N GLY A 149 -9.98 1.25 -6.53
CA GLY A 149 -11.05 1.68 -7.42
C GLY A 149 -12.46 1.41 -6.87
N GLY A 150 -12.62 0.35 -6.07
CA GLY A 150 -13.88 0.04 -5.38
C GLY A 150 -14.36 1.15 -4.45
N SER A 151 -13.46 1.98 -3.91
CA SER A 151 -13.83 3.16 -3.09
C SER A 151 -14.65 4.23 -3.86
N LEU A 152 -14.79 4.08 -5.17
CA LEU A 152 -15.60 4.94 -6.04
C LEU A 152 -17.06 4.49 -6.16
N GLY A 153 -17.44 3.39 -5.51
CA GLY A 153 -18.82 2.89 -5.48
C GLY A 153 -19.25 2.16 -6.77
N THR A 154 -18.31 1.60 -7.52
CA THR A 154 -18.59 0.94 -8.81
C THR A 154 -18.61 -0.58 -8.72
N ASP A 155 -18.17 -1.15 -7.61
CA ASP A 155 -18.23 -2.57 -7.33
C ASP A 155 -19.53 -2.88 -6.56
N PRO A 156 -20.43 -3.72 -7.07
CA PRO A 156 -21.66 -4.10 -6.39
C PRO A 156 -21.45 -5.08 -5.21
N MET A 157 -20.25 -5.65 -5.13
CA MET A 157 -19.81 -6.57 -4.09
C MET A 157 -18.78 -5.90 -3.17
N HIS A 158 -18.28 -6.62 -2.19
CA HIS A 158 -17.19 -6.22 -1.30
C HIS A 158 -17.48 -4.92 -0.54
N VAL A 159 -18.70 -4.83 0.05
CA VAL A 159 -19.19 -3.60 0.68
C VAL A 159 -18.31 -3.12 1.84
N ALA A 160 -17.83 -4.05 2.69
CA ALA A 160 -16.97 -3.71 3.81
C ALA A 160 -15.57 -3.25 3.33
N TYR A 161 -14.97 -3.97 2.38
CA TYR A 161 -13.70 -3.60 1.77
C TYR A 161 -13.78 -2.21 1.11
N ASN A 162 -14.78 -1.98 0.28
CA ASN A 162 -14.96 -0.71 -0.43
C ASN A 162 -15.17 0.46 0.53
N ALA A 163 -15.94 0.26 1.61
CA ALA A 163 -16.14 1.25 2.66
C ALA A 163 -14.81 1.59 3.37
N THR A 164 -13.98 0.59 3.71
CA THR A 164 -12.67 0.85 4.33
C THR A 164 -11.75 1.62 3.40
N LYS A 165 -11.74 1.31 2.10
CA LYS A 165 -10.90 2.02 1.12
C LYS A 165 -11.37 3.46 0.88
N ALA A 166 -12.66 3.73 0.98
CA ALA A 166 -13.18 5.11 1.00
C ALA A 166 -12.73 5.87 2.27
N ALA A 167 -12.74 5.20 3.43
CA ALA A 167 -12.25 5.77 4.69
C ALA A 167 -10.73 6.03 4.64
N VAL A 168 -9.94 5.18 4.01
CA VAL A 168 -8.49 5.39 3.77
C VAL A 168 -8.25 6.67 2.95
N ASN A 169 -9.10 6.99 1.97
CA ASN A 169 -9.01 8.24 1.21
C ASN A 169 -9.17 9.45 2.13
N GLN A 170 -10.09 9.39 3.10
CA GLN A 170 -10.29 10.47 4.07
C GLN A 170 -9.16 10.53 5.10
N LEU A 171 -8.65 9.39 5.58
CA LEU A 171 -7.46 9.33 6.45
C LEU A 171 -6.26 10.02 5.78
N THR A 172 -6.04 9.77 4.50
CA THR A 172 -4.98 10.40 3.70
C THR A 172 -5.07 11.93 3.72
N ARG A 173 -6.26 12.47 3.44
CA ARG A 173 -6.50 13.93 3.47
C ARG A 173 -6.34 14.51 4.86
N HIS A 174 -6.79 13.78 5.89
CA HIS A 174 -6.64 14.19 7.28
C HIS A 174 -5.16 14.34 7.66
N VAL A 175 -4.32 13.34 7.34
CA VAL A 175 -2.88 13.40 7.62
C VAL A 175 -2.22 14.56 6.87
N ALA A 176 -2.50 14.71 5.59
CA ALA A 176 -1.97 15.79 4.77
C ALA A 176 -2.31 17.18 5.31
N ASN A 177 -3.57 17.37 5.73
CA ASN A 177 -4.06 18.66 6.23
C ASN A 177 -3.44 19.03 7.60
N ASN A 178 -3.28 18.06 8.49
CA ASN A 178 -2.82 18.36 9.86
C ASN A 178 -1.30 18.52 9.96
N TRP A 179 -0.54 17.84 9.13
CA TRP A 179 0.93 17.82 9.24
C TRP A 179 1.67 18.32 7.98
N GLY A 180 0.94 18.76 6.96
CA GLY A 180 1.56 19.32 5.75
C GLY A 180 2.47 20.52 6.04
N ALA A 181 2.04 21.45 6.88
CA ALA A 181 2.85 22.59 7.32
C ALA A 181 4.08 22.19 8.16
N LYS A 182 4.16 20.93 8.61
CA LYS A 182 5.31 20.35 9.33
C LYS A 182 6.19 19.48 8.43
N GLY A 183 6.05 19.59 7.11
CA GLY A 183 6.88 18.86 6.14
C GLY A 183 6.41 17.42 5.87
N ILE A 184 5.21 17.01 6.30
CA ILE A 184 4.70 15.66 6.06
C ILE A 184 3.73 15.67 4.89
N ARG A 185 4.01 14.83 3.89
CA ARG A 185 3.08 14.58 2.78
C ARG A 185 2.37 13.25 2.99
N CYS A 186 1.10 13.19 2.64
CA CYS A 186 0.32 11.96 2.64
C CYS A 186 -0.56 11.93 1.40
N ASN A 187 -0.38 10.91 0.56
CA ASN A 187 -1.16 10.72 -0.66
C ASN A 187 -1.69 9.28 -0.71
N ALA A 188 -2.65 9.02 -1.59
CA ALA A 188 -3.15 7.69 -1.83
C ALA A 188 -3.15 7.35 -3.33
N VAL A 189 -2.96 6.07 -3.62
CA VAL A 189 -3.22 5.47 -4.92
C VAL A 189 -4.47 4.60 -4.84
N MET A 190 -5.31 4.65 -5.87
CA MET A 190 -6.46 3.76 -6.05
C MET A 190 -6.16 2.85 -7.25
N PRO A 191 -5.62 1.65 -7.04
CA PRO A 191 -5.40 0.71 -8.13
C PRO A 191 -6.71 0.31 -8.81
N GLY A 192 -6.68 0.18 -10.13
CA GLY A 192 -7.61 -0.67 -10.85
C GLY A 192 -7.22 -2.14 -10.70
N LEU A 193 -7.59 -3.00 -11.64
CA LEU A 193 -7.16 -4.39 -11.60
C LEU A 193 -5.66 -4.50 -11.92
N VAL A 194 -4.92 -5.01 -10.93
CA VAL A 194 -3.48 -5.29 -11.02
C VAL A 194 -3.26 -6.79 -10.91
N MET A 195 -2.67 -7.37 -11.95
CA MET A 195 -2.33 -8.79 -11.98
C MET A 195 -1.03 -9.02 -11.20
N GLY A 196 -1.13 -9.75 -10.10
CA GLY A 196 0.02 -10.28 -9.38
C GLY A 196 0.26 -11.76 -9.74
N GLU A 197 1.32 -12.34 -9.22
CA GLU A 197 1.69 -13.74 -9.48
C GLU A 197 0.56 -14.75 -9.15
N THR A 198 -0.25 -14.45 -8.12
CA THR A 198 -1.37 -15.32 -7.71
C THR A 198 -2.48 -15.31 -8.75
N GLN A 199 -2.85 -14.12 -9.28
CA GLN A 199 -3.89 -13.98 -10.28
C GLN A 199 -3.43 -14.53 -11.66
N GLU A 200 -2.15 -14.39 -11.99
CA GLU A 200 -1.57 -15.01 -13.20
C GLU A 200 -1.65 -16.54 -13.14
N ARG A 201 -1.48 -17.15 -11.96
CA ARG A 201 -1.61 -18.60 -11.76
C ARG A 201 -3.05 -19.11 -11.86
N GLN A 202 -4.03 -18.31 -11.49
CA GLN A 202 -5.46 -18.67 -11.57
C GLN A 202 -6.00 -18.65 -13.01
N ASN A 203 -5.29 -18.02 -13.95
CA ASN A 203 -5.51 -18.04 -15.41
C ASN A 203 -6.99 -17.92 -15.87
N ASP A 204 -7.78 -17.08 -15.20
CA ASP A 204 -9.15 -16.79 -15.60
C ASP A 204 -9.18 -15.82 -16.80
N GLN A 205 -9.12 -16.37 -17.99
CA GLN A 205 -9.10 -15.60 -19.23
C GLN A 205 -10.38 -14.77 -19.44
N GLN A 206 -11.53 -15.23 -18.96
CA GLN A 206 -12.79 -14.50 -19.10
C GLN A 206 -12.78 -13.25 -18.21
N LEU A 207 -12.37 -13.40 -16.95
CA LEU A 207 -12.23 -12.29 -16.02
C LEU A 207 -11.22 -11.26 -16.54
N GLN A 208 -10.07 -11.71 -17.04
CA GLN A 208 -9.06 -10.84 -17.62
C GLN A 208 -9.60 -10.05 -18.82
N GLN A 209 -10.35 -10.67 -19.72
CA GLN A 209 -10.96 -10.00 -20.86
C GLN A 209 -12.01 -8.96 -20.45
N MET A 210 -12.86 -9.26 -19.47
CA MET A 210 -13.82 -8.30 -18.92
C MET A 210 -13.11 -7.04 -18.38
N PHE A 211 -12.03 -7.24 -17.63
CA PHE A 211 -11.27 -6.12 -17.08
C PHE A 211 -10.50 -5.33 -18.17
N LEU A 212 -9.98 -5.98 -19.21
CA LEU A 212 -9.34 -5.29 -20.33
C LEU A 212 -10.34 -4.39 -21.07
N ILE A 213 -11.56 -4.87 -21.29
CA ILE A 213 -12.63 -4.07 -21.92
C ILE A 213 -12.97 -2.86 -21.05
N ALA A 214 -13.05 -3.04 -19.73
CA ALA A 214 -13.33 -1.96 -18.80
C ALA A 214 -12.16 -0.94 -18.71
N ALA A 215 -10.93 -1.43 -18.65
CA ALA A 215 -9.73 -0.61 -18.47
C ALA A 215 -9.34 0.24 -19.67
N LYS A 216 -9.85 -0.07 -20.89
CA LYS A 216 -9.50 0.65 -22.14
C LYS A 216 -7.99 0.70 -22.40
N THR A 217 -7.28 -0.35 -22.05
CA THR A 217 -5.84 -0.51 -22.23
C THR A 217 -5.53 -1.81 -22.98
N THR A 218 -4.31 -1.93 -23.46
CA THR A 218 -3.85 -3.13 -24.19
C THR A 218 -3.45 -4.29 -23.26
N ARG A 219 -3.33 -4.03 -21.97
CA ARG A 219 -2.98 -5.01 -20.91
C ARG A 219 -3.55 -4.59 -19.56
N LEU A 220 -3.63 -5.53 -18.64
CA LEU A 220 -3.92 -5.25 -17.23
C LEU A 220 -2.73 -4.59 -16.53
N GLY A 221 -3.01 -3.92 -15.40
CA GLY A 221 -1.98 -3.33 -14.55
C GLY A 221 -1.06 -4.41 -13.96
N ARG A 222 0.19 -4.05 -13.74
CA ARG A 222 1.20 -4.87 -13.06
C ARG A 222 1.67 -4.18 -11.79
N PRO A 223 2.19 -4.90 -10.79
CA PRO A 223 2.77 -4.30 -9.59
C PRO A 223 3.76 -3.16 -9.88
N ALA A 224 4.58 -3.30 -10.92
CA ALA A 224 5.55 -2.28 -11.34
C ALA A 224 4.91 -0.96 -11.78
N ASP A 225 3.70 -0.98 -12.34
CA ASP A 225 3.00 0.25 -12.76
C ASP A 225 2.61 1.09 -11.54
N LEU A 226 2.12 0.43 -10.49
CA LEU A 226 1.79 1.08 -9.22
C LEU A 226 3.05 1.50 -8.47
N ALA A 227 4.06 0.63 -8.43
CA ALA A 227 5.34 0.89 -7.78
C ALA A 227 6.02 2.17 -8.32
N ALA A 228 5.95 2.42 -9.62
CA ALA A 228 6.48 3.63 -10.23
C ALA A 228 5.81 4.91 -9.69
N VAL A 229 4.48 4.92 -9.59
CA VAL A 229 3.71 6.06 -9.06
C VAL A 229 3.94 6.20 -7.54
N ILE A 230 3.97 5.09 -6.80
CA ILE A 230 4.19 5.11 -5.35
C ILE A 230 5.60 5.63 -5.03
N ALA A 231 6.64 5.16 -5.72
CA ALA A 231 7.99 5.66 -5.56
C ALA A 231 8.08 7.16 -5.89
N PHE A 232 7.40 7.63 -6.96
CA PHE A 232 7.29 9.06 -7.27
C PHE A 232 6.63 9.84 -6.13
N LEU A 233 5.50 9.38 -5.59
CA LEU A 233 4.81 10.04 -4.49
C LEU A 233 5.62 10.05 -3.18
N LEU A 234 6.49 9.06 -2.96
CA LEU A 234 7.40 9.01 -1.82
C LEU A 234 8.64 9.89 -2.02
N SER A 235 9.02 10.21 -3.25
CA SER A 235 10.22 10.98 -3.61
C SER A 235 10.04 12.49 -3.44
N ASP A 236 11.14 13.22 -3.51
CA ASP A 236 11.15 14.70 -3.51
C ASP A 236 10.63 15.29 -4.85
N ASP A 237 10.49 14.47 -5.91
CA ASP A 237 9.86 14.91 -7.16
C ASP A 237 8.36 15.21 -6.98
N ALA A 238 7.74 14.70 -5.91
CA ALA A 238 6.35 14.95 -5.53
C ALA A 238 6.19 15.96 -4.37
N GLU A 239 7.17 16.85 -4.14
CA GLU A 239 7.18 17.77 -2.98
C GLU A 239 5.93 18.69 -2.90
N TRP A 240 5.31 19.01 -4.03
CA TRP A 240 4.09 19.85 -4.09
C TRP A 240 2.79 19.02 -4.16
N ILE A 241 2.87 17.69 -4.05
CA ILE A 241 1.72 16.79 -4.11
C ILE A 241 1.39 16.30 -2.71
N ASN A 242 0.26 16.77 -2.14
CA ASN A 242 -0.17 16.43 -0.80
C ASN A 242 -1.70 16.31 -0.73
N GLY A 243 -2.23 15.32 -0.01
CA GLY A 243 -3.64 15.07 0.16
C GLY A 243 -4.36 14.51 -1.07
N GLN A 244 -3.61 14.08 -2.09
CA GLN A 244 -4.17 13.60 -3.34
C GLN A 244 -4.53 12.11 -3.25
N VAL A 245 -5.56 11.74 -4.01
CA VAL A 245 -6.02 10.36 -4.16
C VAL A 245 -6.11 10.07 -5.66
N TRP A 246 -5.10 9.38 -6.19
CA TRP A 246 -4.95 9.16 -7.63
C TRP A 246 -5.44 7.78 -8.05
N TYR A 247 -6.33 7.76 -9.03
CA TYR A 247 -6.75 6.52 -9.67
C TYR A 247 -5.72 6.06 -10.71
N ILE A 248 -5.23 4.83 -10.55
CA ILE A 248 -4.24 4.19 -11.43
C ILE A 248 -4.85 2.88 -11.94
N GLY A 249 -5.68 2.96 -12.95
CA GLY A 249 -6.48 1.82 -13.40
C GLY A 249 -6.75 1.78 -14.90
N GLY A 250 -5.87 2.38 -15.71
CA GLY A 250 -5.95 2.23 -17.17
C GLY A 250 -7.23 2.78 -17.79
N ALA A 251 -7.76 3.91 -17.28
CA ALA A 251 -8.96 4.59 -17.79
C ALA A 251 -10.30 3.84 -17.55
N SER A 252 -10.35 2.81 -16.72
CA SER A 252 -11.64 2.19 -16.35
C SER A 252 -12.55 3.15 -15.56
N HIS A 253 -11.96 4.14 -14.90
CA HIS A 253 -12.67 5.25 -14.25
C HIS A 253 -11.97 6.57 -14.60
N MET A 254 -12.66 7.40 -15.34
CA MET A 254 -12.19 8.76 -15.67
C MET A 254 -12.98 9.76 -14.85
N ARG A 255 -12.29 10.57 -14.04
CA ARG A 255 -12.89 11.70 -13.34
C ARG A 255 -12.68 12.99 -14.14
N GLN A 256 -13.71 13.80 -14.21
CA GLN A 256 -13.60 15.19 -14.63
C GLN A 256 -13.07 16.03 -13.46
#